data_40cb499a8818a0f1665df20728684ca7
#
_entry.id   40cb499a8818a0f1665df20728684ca7
#
_cell.length_a   1.000
_cell.length_b   1.000
_cell.length_c   1.000
_cell.angle_alpha   90.00
_cell.angle_beta   90.00
_cell.angle_gamma   90.00
#
_symmetry.space_group_name_H-M   'P 1'
#
loop_
_entity.id
_entity.type
_entity.pdbx_description
1 polymer ?
#
loop_
_entity_poly.entity_id
_entity_poly.type
_entity_poly.pdbx_seq_one_letter_code
_entity_poly.pdbx_strand_id
1 'polypeptide(L)'
;MVSVRRSDPIKTGMLVLLAGLAVAGCASQGPTEGAMAPVATQPDLPPAIKPQEITGRWGLAAFHNQSDLKRTETAARNGCKQPYNIGMGPTGGVIMHMPDKAQPEELRMKGGQGNKTYIGPTGEPAGGTQDREITSFDGRVMTVRFMDPEVSSRYGTQIYVRCAPQA
;
A
#
# COMPACT_ATOMS: atom_id res chain seq x y z
N MET A 1 23.86 46.43 6.69
CA MET A 1 24.82 46.47 7.78
C MET A 1 25.26 45.04 8.01
N VAL A 2 26.23 44.56 7.30
CA VAL A 2 27.67 44.58 7.57
C VAL A 2 28.02 44.12 8.98
N SER A 3 28.53 42.92 9.14
CA SER A 3 29.77 42.67 9.82
C SER A 3 30.37 41.31 9.49
N VAL A 4 31.44 41.38 8.76
CA VAL A 4 32.48 40.39 8.48
C VAL A 4 33.47 40.41 9.64
N ARG A 5 33.96 39.24 10.09
CA ARG A 5 35.28 39.06 10.73
C ARG A 5 35.70 37.63 10.41
N ARG A 6 36.63 37.36 9.60
CA ARG A 6 38.07 37.57 9.39
C ARG A 6 38.94 37.08 10.54
N SER A 7 39.77 36.12 10.18
CA SER A 7 41.21 35.97 10.45
C SER A 7 41.58 35.38 11.81
N ASP A 8 42.58 34.55 12.02
CA ASP A 8 43.86 34.35 11.32
C ASP A 8 44.55 33.07 11.81
N PRO A 9 45.66 32.70 11.17
CA PRO A 9 46.35 31.43 11.33
C PRO A 9 47.52 31.48 12.36
N ILE A 10 48.42 30.53 12.38
CA ILE A 10 49.80 30.46 12.96
C ILE A 10 49.91 29.19 13.85
N LYS A 11 50.87 28.35 13.79
CA LYS A 11 52.23 28.25 13.23
C LYS A 11 52.72 26.81 13.40
N THR A 12 53.42 26.33 12.42
CA THR A 12 54.77 25.74 12.41
C THR A 12 55.28 25.07 13.68
N GLY A 13 55.58 23.78 13.55
CA GLY A 13 56.41 23.02 14.49
C GLY A 13 56.90 21.77 13.80
N MET A 14 58.07 21.81 13.27
CA MET A 14 58.94 20.84 12.60
C MET A 14 59.70 20.04 13.62
N LEU A 15 59.85 18.69 13.44
CA LEU A 15 61.02 17.87 13.71
C LEU A 15 60.62 16.37 13.68
N VAL A 16 60.98 15.60 12.69
CA VAL A 16 62.16 14.84 12.33
C VAL A 16 62.33 13.49 13.09
N LEU A 17 62.45 12.42 12.24
CA LEU A 17 63.17 11.14 12.38
C LEU A 17 62.53 10.03 13.25
N LEU A 18 62.32 8.81 12.80
CA LEU A 18 63.17 7.76 12.22
C LEU A 18 62.35 6.48 11.94
N ALA A 19 62.53 5.95 10.77
CA ALA A 19 62.66 4.58 10.34
C ALA A 19 62.00 3.42 11.17
N GLY A 20 61.11 2.70 10.46
CA GLY A 20 60.69 1.36 10.80
C GLY A 20 59.92 0.75 9.63
N LEU A 21 60.62 -0.03 8.77
CA LEU A 21 59.98 -0.87 7.76
C LEU A 21 59.20 -1.98 8.45
N ALA A 22 57.86 -1.94 8.27
CA ALA A 22 57.04 -3.11 8.44
C ALA A 22 56.07 -3.15 7.24
N VAL A 23 56.36 -4.07 6.33
CA VAL A 23 55.49 -4.38 5.20
C VAL A 23 54.30 -5.17 5.75
N ALA A 24 53.25 -4.48 6.09
CA ALA A 24 51.96 -5.11 6.33
C ALA A 24 51.10 -4.80 5.12
N GLY A 25 50.79 -5.81 4.30
CA GLY A 25 49.93 -5.75 3.17
C GLY A 25 48.54 -5.33 3.63
N CYS A 26 48.16 -4.08 3.37
CA CYS A 26 46.75 -3.66 3.39
C CYS A 26 46.08 -4.22 2.15
N ALA A 27 45.38 -5.32 2.31
CA ALA A 27 44.32 -5.69 1.37
C ALA A 27 43.32 -4.53 1.37
N SER A 28 43.35 -3.73 0.32
CA SER A 28 42.27 -2.76 0.03
C SER A 28 40.98 -3.54 -0.18
N GLN A 29 40.20 -3.71 0.88
CA GLN A 29 38.81 -4.00 0.72
C GLN A 29 38.17 -2.71 0.15
N GLY A 30 38.00 -2.70 -1.18
CA GLY A 30 37.16 -1.72 -1.83
C GLY A 30 35.78 -1.71 -1.17
N PRO A 31 35.05 -0.58 -1.23
CA PRO A 31 33.68 -0.55 -0.73
C PRO A 31 32.92 -1.66 -1.46
N THR A 32 32.54 -2.69 -0.72
CA THR A 32 31.58 -3.67 -1.20
C THR A 32 30.30 -2.88 -1.41
N GLU A 33 30.00 -2.55 -2.67
CA GLU A 33 28.64 -2.17 -3.03
C GLU A 33 27.75 -3.24 -2.42
N GLY A 34 27.01 -2.83 -1.40
CA GLY A 34 26.07 -3.70 -0.73
C GLY A 34 25.10 -4.21 -1.77
N ALA A 35 25.33 -5.43 -2.26
CA ALA A 35 24.34 -6.16 -3.00
C ALA A 35 23.11 -6.17 -2.09
N MET A 36 22.11 -5.35 -2.44
CA MET A 36 20.80 -5.42 -1.83
C MET A 36 20.38 -6.88 -1.97
N ALA A 37 20.33 -7.58 -0.85
CA ALA A 37 19.78 -8.93 -0.83
C ALA A 37 18.42 -8.86 -1.54
N PRO A 38 18.13 -9.77 -2.47
CA PRO A 38 16.83 -9.78 -3.11
C PRO A 38 15.80 -9.87 -2.00
N VAL A 39 14.92 -8.86 -1.92
CA VAL A 39 13.77 -8.87 -1.03
C VAL A 39 13.05 -10.16 -1.36
N ALA A 40 13.10 -11.13 -0.46
CA ALA A 40 12.41 -12.39 -0.63
C ALA A 40 10.92 -12.05 -0.79
N THR A 41 10.43 -12.13 -2.01
CA THR A 41 9.01 -11.96 -2.31
C THR A 41 8.31 -13.08 -1.56
N GLN A 42 7.64 -12.75 -0.47
CA GLN A 42 6.84 -13.73 0.26
C GLN A 42 5.81 -14.29 -0.73
N PRO A 43 5.67 -15.62 -0.82
CA PRO A 43 4.67 -16.21 -1.70
C PRO A 43 3.30 -15.68 -1.30
N ASP A 44 2.51 -15.26 -2.29
CA ASP A 44 1.14 -14.81 -2.07
C ASP A 44 0.34 -15.91 -1.39
N LEU A 45 -0.17 -15.64 -0.20
CA LEU A 45 -1.11 -16.53 0.45
C LEU A 45 -2.44 -16.50 -0.33
N PRO A 46 -3.19 -17.61 -0.37
CA PRO A 46 -4.52 -17.58 -0.98
C PRO A 46 -5.42 -16.61 -0.21
N PRO A 47 -6.20 -15.77 -0.91
CA PRO A 47 -7.14 -14.86 -0.24
C PRO A 47 -8.25 -15.66 0.44
N ALA A 48 -8.67 -15.24 1.63
CA ALA A 48 -9.78 -15.84 2.36
C ALA A 48 -11.12 -15.64 1.65
N ILE A 49 -11.25 -14.54 0.91
CA ILE A 49 -12.43 -14.19 0.12
C ILE A 49 -12.05 -14.33 -1.35
N LYS A 50 -12.84 -15.09 -2.11
CA LYS A 50 -12.58 -15.31 -3.54
C LYS A 50 -13.15 -14.18 -4.39
N PRO A 51 -12.55 -13.88 -5.58
CA PRO A 51 -13.07 -12.86 -6.50
C PRO A 51 -14.57 -13.00 -6.80
N GLN A 52 -15.04 -14.22 -7.02
CA GLN A 52 -16.43 -14.53 -7.35
C GLN A 52 -17.42 -14.10 -6.23
N GLU A 53 -16.97 -14.09 -4.99
CA GLU A 53 -17.82 -13.74 -3.84
C GLU A 53 -18.10 -12.25 -3.77
N ILE A 54 -17.22 -11.40 -4.33
CA ILE A 54 -17.38 -9.94 -4.31
C ILE A 54 -17.86 -9.37 -5.65
N THR A 55 -17.93 -10.17 -6.71
CA THR A 55 -18.51 -9.71 -7.98
C THR A 55 -19.99 -9.44 -7.85
N GLY A 56 -20.48 -8.47 -8.63
CA GLY A 56 -21.89 -8.08 -8.64
C GLY A 56 -22.12 -6.60 -8.52
N ARG A 57 -23.36 -6.24 -8.17
CA ARG A 57 -23.84 -4.86 -8.05
C ARG A 57 -23.88 -4.44 -6.58
N TRP A 58 -23.28 -3.29 -6.29
CA TRP A 58 -23.11 -2.81 -4.93
C TRP A 58 -23.55 -1.36 -4.79
N GLY A 59 -24.31 -1.06 -3.75
CA GLY A 59 -24.44 0.32 -3.29
C GLY A 59 -23.20 0.69 -2.50
N LEU A 60 -22.64 1.87 -2.74
CA LEU A 60 -21.37 2.33 -2.16
C LEU A 60 -21.56 3.61 -1.37
N ALA A 61 -20.96 3.68 -0.19
CA ALA A 61 -20.79 4.88 0.61
C ALA A 61 -19.48 4.78 1.41
N ALA A 62 -19.07 5.87 2.07
CA ALA A 62 -17.85 5.87 2.87
C ALA A 62 -18.04 6.65 4.18
N PHE A 63 -17.22 6.33 5.18
CA PHE A 63 -17.19 7.02 6.47
C PHE A 63 -15.76 7.20 6.98
N HIS A 64 -15.56 8.24 7.79
CA HIS A 64 -14.30 8.48 8.50
C HIS A 64 -14.38 8.08 9.97
N ASN A 65 -15.54 8.21 10.57
CA ASN A 65 -15.76 7.89 11.99
C ASN A 65 -16.57 6.61 12.14
N GLN A 66 -16.11 5.71 12.98
CA GLN A 66 -16.79 4.42 13.22
C GLN A 66 -18.23 4.59 13.73
N SER A 67 -18.54 5.70 14.42
CA SER A 67 -19.91 6.03 14.84
C SER A 67 -20.89 6.19 13.70
N ASP A 68 -20.39 6.50 12.49
CA ASP A 68 -21.20 6.73 11.30
C ASP A 68 -21.53 5.44 10.52
N LEU A 69 -21.00 4.29 10.95
CA LEU A 69 -21.12 3.01 10.26
C LEU A 69 -22.57 2.71 9.83
N LYS A 70 -23.52 2.72 10.79
CA LYS A 70 -24.92 2.36 10.52
C LYS A 70 -25.60 3.35 9.55
N ARG A 71 -25.34 4.63 9.71
CA ARG A 71 -25.86 5.68 8.82
C ARG A 71 -25.31 5.52 7.42
N THR A 72 -24.03 5.22 7.31
CA THR A 72 -23.33 5.03 6.03
C THR A 72 -23.79 3.76 5.33
N GLU A 73 -24.04 2.67 6.06
CA GLU A 73 -24.62 1.46 5.49
C GLU A 73 -26.02 1.75 4.86
N THR A 74 -26.83 2.56 5.53
CA THR A 74 -28.13 2.98 4.98
C THR A 74 -27.94 3.83 3.70
N ALA A 75 -26.97 4.73 3.69
CA ALA A 75 -26.62 5.51 2.50
C ALA A 75 -26.13 4.60 1.36
N ALA A 76 -25.30 3.60 1.65
CA ALA A 76 -24.85 2.61 0.67
C ALA A 76 -26.03 1.84 0.06
N ARG A 77 -27.03 1.42 0.85
CA ARG A 77 -28.26 0.78 0.32
C ARG A 77 -28.98 1.66 -0.69
N ASN A 78 -29.08 2.96 -0.41
CA ASN A 78 -29.68 3.92 -1.33
C ASN A 78 -28.87 4.08 -2.62
N GLY A 79 -27.55 3.83 -2.58
CA GLY A 79 -26.66 3.81 -3.73
C GLY A 79 -26.98 2.73 -4.75
N CYS A 80 -27.79 1.73 -4.42
CA CYS A 80 -28.27 0.72 -5.36
C CYS A 80 -29.12 1.25 -6.51
N LYS A 81 -29.57 2.51 -6.46
CA LYS A 81 -30.21 3.21 -7.58
C LYS A 81 -29.23 3.44 -8.74
N GLN A 82 -27.94 3.63 -8.41
CA GLN A 82 -26.81 3.76 -9.33
C GLN A 82 -25.67 2.89 -8.84
N PRO A 83 -25.73 1.57 -9.05
CA PRO A 83 -24.84 0.65 -8.41
C PRO A 83 -23.41 0.73 -8.95
N TYR A 84 -22.47 0.56 -8.04
CA TYR A 84 -21.08 0.26 -8.38
C TYR A 84 -20.99 -1.21 -8.79
N ASN A 85 -20.45 -1.47 -9.98
CA ASN A 85 -20.34 -2.81 -10.51
C ASN A 85 -18.91 -3.35 -10.31
N ILE A 86 -18.79 -4.50 -9.66
CA ILE A 86 -17.54 -5.26 -9.56
C ILE A 86 -17.67 -6.44 -10.53
N GLY A 87 -16.88 -6.45 -11.59
CA GLY A 87 -16.85 -7.53 -12.58
C GLY A 87 -15.74 -8.54 -12.31
N MET A 88 -15.80 -9.70 -12.96
CA MET A 88 -14.65 -10.60 -13.05
C MET A 88 -13.68 -10.08 -14.11
N GLY A 89 -12.39 -10.09 -13.80
CA GLY A 89 -11.34 -9.81 -14.74
C GLY A 89 -10.94 -11.02 -15.56
N PRO A 90 -10.36 -10.82 -16.76
CA PRO A 90 -9.95 -11.89 -17.65
C PRO A 90 -8.83 -12.79 -17.11
N THR A 91 -8.05 -12.31 -16.13
CA THR A 91 -6.98 -13.10 -15.49
C THR A 91 -7.37 -13.66 -14.12
N GLY A 92 -8.67 -13.58 -13.76
CA GLY A 92 -9.21 -14.13 -12.51
C GLY A 92 -9.20 -13.14 -11.35
N GLY A 93 -8.90 -11.88 -11.61
CA GLY A 93 -9.05 -10.77 -10.67
C GLY A 93 -10.46 -10.17 -10.69
N VAL A 94 -10.60 -8.97 -10.16
CA VAL A 94 -11.84 -8.19 -10.17
C VAL A 94 -11.64 -6.85 -10.87
N ILE A 95 -12.64 -6.40 -11.62
CA ILE A 95 -12.63 -5.10 -12.28
C ILE A 95 -13.17 -4.05 -11.32
N MET A 96 -12.31 -3.15 -10.89
CA MET A 96 -12.62 -2.07 -9.95
C MET A 96 -11.82 -0.81 -10.29
N HIS A 97 -12.29 0.34 -9.80
CA HIS A 97 -11.52 1.59 -9.92
C HIS A 97 -10.42 1.65 -8.84
N MET A 98 -9.23 2.05 -9.26
CA MET A 98 -8.21 2.54 -8.33
C MET A 98 -8.54 3.97 -7.89
N PRO A 99 -8.04 4.41 -6.71
CA PRO A 99 -8.14 5.81 -6.32
C PRO A 99 -7.60 6.73 -7.43
N ASP A 100 -8.28 7.82 -7.67
CA ASP A 100 -7.89 8.85 -8.64
C ASP A 100 -7.79 8.37 -10.12
N LYS A 101 -8.32 7.16 -10.43
CA LYS A 101 -8.39 6.62 -11.79
C LYS A 101 -9.82 6.72 -12.32
N ALA A 102 -9.96 7.30 -13.51
CA ALA A 102 -11.27 7.43 -14.16
C ALA A 102 -11.78 6.10 -14.74
N GLN A 103 -10.89 5.19 -15.08
CA GLN A 103 -11.24 3.90 -15.67
C GLN A 103 -11.00 2.76 -14.68
N PRO A 104 -11.90 1.76 -14.63
CA PRO A 104 -11.66 0.57 -13.85
C PRO A 104 -10.58 -0.29 -14.49
N GLU A 105 -9.83 -1.00 -13.67
CA GLU A 105 -8.79 -1.93 -14.08
C GLU A 105 -8.92 -3.26 -13.35
N GLU A 106 -8.24 -4.29 -13.83
CA GLU A 106 -8.23 -5.57 -13.16
C GLU A 106 -7.28 -5.55 -11.96
N LEU A 107 -7.84 -5.81 -10.80
CA LEU A 107 -7.13 -5.91 -9.53
C LEU A 107 -7.11 -7.35 -9.04
N ARG A 108 -6.01 -7.76 -8.41
CA ARG A 108 -5.89 -9.09 -7.81
C ARG A 108 -6.42 -9.11 -6.39
N MET A 109 -7.03 -10.25 -6.04
CA MET A 109 -7.30 -10.60 -4.65
C MET A 109 -6.05 -11.28 -4.09
N LYS A 110 -5.50 -10.78 -3.01
CA LYS A 110 -4.25 -11.22 -2.39
C LYS A 110 -4.52 -11.64 -0.95
N GLY A 111 -3.97 -12.77 -0.53
CA GLY A 111 -4.05 -13.21 0.86
C GLY A 111 -2.89 -12.68 1.69
N GLY A 112 -3.18 -12.25 2.91
CA GLY A 112 -2.19 -11.84 3.90
C GLY A 112 -2.23 -12.70 5.15
N GLN A 113 -1.25 -12.51 6.04
CA GLN A 113 -1.22 -13.18 7.34
C GLN A 113 -2.47 -12.87 8.16
N GLY A 114 -2.91 -13.81 8.99
CA GLY A 114 -4.11 -13.64 9.81
C GLY A 114 -5.42 -13.69 9.01
N ASN A 115 -5.44 -14.43 7.91
CA ASN A 115 -6.62 -14.62 7.05
C ASN A 115 -7.14 -13.31 6.42
N LYS A 116 -6.25 -12.34 6.22
CA LYS A 116 -6.59 -11.07 5.59
C LYS A 116 -6.72 -11.20 4.09
N THR A 117 -7.60 -10.41 3.52
CA THR A 117 -7.76 -10.31 2.06
C THR A 117 -7.56 -8.86 1.62
N TYR A 118 -6.72 -8.69 0.61
CA TYR A 118 -6.43 -7.41 -0.01
C TYR A 118 -6.85 -7.40 -1.48
N ILE A 119 -7.16 -6.22 -1.99
CA ILE A 119 -7.46 -5.98 -3.40
C ILE A 119 -6.50 -4.91 -3.89
N GLY A 120 -5.74 -5.19 -4.92
CA GLY A 120 -4.78 -4.22 -5.47
C GLY A 120 -4.15 -4.66 -6.79
N PRO A 121 -3.24 -3.85 -7.34
CA PRO A 121 -2.61 -4.11 -8.62
C PRO A 121 -1.75 -5.37 -8.58
N THR A 122 -1.57 -5.98 -9.77
CA THR A 122 -0.65 -7.10 -9.96
C THR A 122 0.80 -6.63 -9.76
N GLY A 123 1.64 -7.48 -9.16
CA GLY A 123 3.07 -7.18 -8.97
C GLY A 123 3.42 -6.53 -7.64
N GLU A 124 2.44 -6.05 -6.90
CA GLU A 124 2.61 -5.54 -5.54
C GLU A 124 2.36 -6.64 -4.50
N PRO A 125 3.13 -6.71 -3.41
CA PRO A 125 2.87 -7.66 -2.32
C PRO A 125 1.54 -7.37 -1.62
N ALA A 126 0.95 -8.39 -0.99
CA ALA A 126 -0.28 -8.24 -0.22
C ALA A 126 -0.10 -7.25 0.95
N GLY A 127 -1.00 -6.27 1.05
CA GLY A 127 -0.95 -5.21 2.05
C GLY A 127 -0.03 -4.04 1.68
N GLY A 128 0.41 -3.96 0.42
CA GLY A 128 1.13 -2.80 -0.12
C GLY A 128 0.28 -1.51 -0.11
N THR A 129 0.93 -0.38 -0.32
CA THR A 129 0.26 0.94 -0.25
C THR A 129 -0.85 1.12 -1.28
N GLN A 130 -0.73 0.46 -2.44
CA GLN A 130 -1.77 0.52 -3.48
C GLN A 130 -2.94 -0.45 -3.23
N ASP A 131 -2.86 -1.26 -2.20
CA ASP A 131 -3.91 -2.19 -1.84
C ASP A 131 -5.01 -1.54 -1.00
N ARG A 132 -6.13 -2.21 -0.96
CA ARG A 132 -7.20 -2.01 0.02
C ARG A 132 -7.50 -3.32 0.73
N GLU A 133 -7.65 -3.28 2.03
CA GLU A 133 -7.99 -4.42 2.89
C GLU A 133 -9.50 -4.59 2.95
N ILE A 134 -10.00 -5.80 2.75
CA ILE A 134 -11.38 -6.13 3.13
C ILE A 134 -11.36 -6.39 4.63
N THR A 135 -11.88 -5.45 5.40
CA THR A 135 -11.87 -5.52 6.87
C THR A 135 -13.02 -6.34 7.42
N SER A 136 -14.13 -6.45 6.67
CA SER A 136 -15.23 -7.36 6.97
C SER A 136 -15.99 -7.74 5.71
N PHE A 137 -16.55 -8.96 5.69
CA PHE A 137 -17.39 -9.44 4.61
C PHE A 137 -18.32 -10.55 5.10
N ASP A 138 -19.62 -10.41 4.88
CA ASP A 138 -20.65 -11.39 5.22
C ASP A 138 -21.44 -11.90 4.00
N GLY A 139 -20.95 -11.62 2.78
CA GLY A 139 -21.63 -11.91 1.53
C GLY A 139 -22.64 -10.85 1.09
N ARG A 140 -23.12 -9.99 1.98
CA ARG A 140 -24.10 -8.92 1.73
C ARG A 140 -23.54 -7.52 1.95
N VAL A 141 -22.68 -7.40 2.95
CA VAL A 141 -22.01 -6.15 3.29
C VAL A 141 -20.50 -6.41 3.28
N MET A 142 -19.76 -5.53 2.63
CA MET A 142 -18.31 -5.55 2.58
C MET A 142 -17.77 -4.20 3.03
N THR A 143 -16.84 -4.21 3.96
CA THR A 143 -16.14 -3.00 4.41
C THR A 143 -14.70 -3.05 3.94
N VAL A 144 -14.24 -1.96 3.34
CA VAL A 144 -12.92 -1.88 2.69
C VAL A 144 -12.18 -0.63 3.15
N ARG A 145 -10.91 -0.78 3.48
CA ARG A 145 -10.02 0.30 3.90
C ARG A 145 -8.80 0.36 3.00
N PHE A 146 -8.43 1.56 2.56
CA PHE A 146 -7.18 1.78 1.82
C PHE A 146 -5.96 1.61 2.72
N MET A 147 -4.91 0.99 2.19
CA MET A 147 -3.65 0.81 2.90
C MET A 147 -2.81 2.08 2.92
N ASP A 148 -2.89 2.89 1.87
CA ASP A 148 -2.28 4.22 1.83
C ASP A 148 -2.99 5.16 2.82
N PRO A 149 -2.26 5.76 3.79
CA PRO A 149 -2.85 6.64 4.79
C PRO A 149 -3.48 7.92 4.21
N GLU A 150 -2.87 8.50 3.15
CA GLU A 150 -3.38 9.70 2.51
C GLU A 150 -4.67 9.41 1.76
N VAL A 151 -4.70 8.33 0.99
CA VAL A 151 -5.90 7.84 0.28
C VAL A 151 -6.99 7.48 1.29
N SER A 152 -6.64 6.79 2.37
CA SER A 152 -7.57 6.44 3.45
C SER A 152 -8.14 7.68 4.15
N SER A 153 -7.32 8.70 4.38
CA SER A 153 -7.78 9.98 4.94
C SER A 153 -8.73 10.73 4.01
N ARG A 154 -8.49 10.65 2.68
CA ARG A 154 -9.30 11.33 1.67
C ARG A 154 -10.65 10.65 1.43
N TYR A 155 -10.64 9.33 1.28
CA TYR A 155 -11.81 8.55 0.87
C TYR A 155 -12.52 7.82 2.02
N GLY A 156 -11.91 7.76 3.20
CA GLY A 156 -12.45 7.05 4.35
C GLY A 156 -12.47 5.52 4.17
N THR A 157 -13.21 4.88 5.06
CA THR A 157 -13.53 3.45 4.96
C THR A 157 -14.79 3.28 4.14
N GLN A 158 -14.72 2.47 3.10
CA GLN A 158 -15.81 2.22 2.17
C GLN A 158 -16.71 1.09 2.65
N ILE A 159 -18.02 1.26 2.51
CA ILE A 159 -19.03 0.22 2.73
C ILE A 159 -19.71 -0.08 1.40
N TYR A 160 -19.70 -1.33 1.03
CA TYR A 160 -20.40 -1.90 -0.10
C TYR A 160 -21.57 -2.74 0.42
N VAL A 161 -22.78 -2.43 -0.02
CA VAL A 161 -23.97 -3.21 0.29
C VAL A 161 -24.48 -3.85 -0.99
N ARG A 162 -24.62 -5.16 -1.00
CA ARG A 162 -25.05 -5.91 -2.19
C ARG A 162 -26.47 -5.49 -2.58
N CYS A 163 -26.63 -5.08 -3.82
CA CYS A 163 -27.93 -4.75 -4.36
C CYS A 163 -28.72 -6.02 -4.68
N ALA A 164 -30.03 -5.96 -4.46
CA ALA A 164 -30.92 -7.05 -4.87
C ALA A 164 -30.83 -7.26 -6.40
N PRO A 165 -31.05 -8.48 -6.91
CA PRO A 165 -31.26 -8.72 -8.32
C PRO A 165 -32.38 -7.79 -8.84
N GLN A 166 -32.21 -7.25 -10.05
CA GLN A 166 -33.33 -6.57 -10.71
C GLN A 166 -34.34 -7.64 -11.11
N ALA A 167 -35.60 -7.42 -10.73
CA ALA A 167 -36.72 -8.25 -11.15
C ALA A 167 -36.97 -8.08 -12.65
#